data_3239e0fb092e9e829c864f7932bc18eb
#
_entry.id   3239e0fb092e9e829c864f7932bc18eb
#
_cell.length_a   1.000
_cell.length_b   1.000
_cell.length_c   1.000
_cell.angle_alpha   90.00
_cell.angle_beta   90.00
_cell.angle_gamma   90.00
#
_symmetry.space_group_name_H-M   'P 1'
#
loop_
_entity.id
_entity.type
_entity.pdbx_description
1 polymer ?
#
loop_
_entity_poly.entity_id
_entity_poly.type
_entity_poly.pdbx_seq_one_letter_code
_entity_poly.pdbx_strand_id
1 'polypeptide(L)'
;MRVLVVYCHPVPESYCGAIRDTAVEVLERRGWDVRLLDLYAENFNPVMSCEERRLYNERAPQDPALEPHFDHLMWAEAILFIYPTWWYGLPAMLKGWFDRVWAADIAFKLPAGKGRITSLMRHVTKVGVITTCGAPTWWSVVVGQPGRKTILRGMRALCATRCTTFFLAHYLMDASTPKSRAAFLAKVRARLERF
;
A
#
# COMPACT_ATOMS: atom_id res chain seq x y z
N MET A 1 -10.81 14.16 -5.03
CA MET A 1 -9.47 13.58 -4.86
C MET A 1 -9.47 12.15 -5.38
N ARG A 2 -8.49 11.78 -6.14
CA ARG A 2 -8.34 10.44 -6.72
C ARG A 2 -7.56 9.56 -5.75
N VAL A 3 -8.15 8.49 -5.26
CA VAL A 3 -7.52 7.59 -4.31
C VAL A 3 -7.40 6.18 -4.84
N LEU A 4 -6.19 5.64 -4.81
CA LEU A 4 -5.91 4.24 -5.08
C LEU A 4 -5.93 3.47 -3.75
N VAL A 5 -6.84 2.53 -3.61
CA VAL A 5 -6.89 1.58 -2.47
C VAL A 5 -6.22 0.29 -2.93
N VAL A 6 -5.01 0.02 -2.43
CA VAL A 6 -4.28 -1.23 -2.69
C VAL A 6 -4.61 -2.22 -1.59
N TYR A 7 -5.37 -3.24 -1.95
CA TYR A 7 -5.83 -4.29 -1.04
C TYR A 7 -5.08 -5.60 -1.30
N CYS A 8 -4.72 -6.28 -0.22
CA CYS A 8 -3.96 -7.52 -0.31
C CYS A 8 -4.40 -8.49 0.78
N HIS A 9 -5.30 -9.42 0.46
CA HIS A 9 -5.67 -10.55 1.31
C HIS A 9 -6.27 -11.67 0.46
N PRO A 10 -5.87 -12.96 0.65
CA PRO A 10 -6.35 -14.07 -0.17
C PRO A 10 -7.80 -14.48 0.11
N VAL A 11 -8.34 -14.12 1.29
CA VAL A 11 -9.70 -14.48 1.71
C VAL A 11 -10.58 -13.24 1.65
N PRO A 12 -11.57 -13.17 0.73
CA PRO A 12 -12.42 -11.99 0.54
C PRO A 12 -13.23 -11.62 1.79
N GLU A 13 -13.77 -12.60 2.53
CA GLU A 13 -14.54 -12.45 3.75
C GLU A 13 -13.71 -12.23 5.03
N SER A 14 -12.42 -11.99 4.88
CA SER A 14 -11.53 -11.71 6.01
C SER A 14 -11.88 -10.38 6.69
N TYR A 15 -11.36 -10.19 7.91
CA TYR A 15 -11.48 -8.90 8.58
C TYR A 15 -10.76 -7.76 7.83
N CYS A 16 -9.69 -8.06 7.10
CA CYS A 16 -9.10 -7.12 6.15
C CYS A 16 -10.08 -6.72 5.04
N GLY A 17 -10.92 -7.65 4.57
CA GLY A 17 -12.02 -7.38 3.64
C GLY A 17 -13.03 -6.39 4.23
N ALA A 18 -13.47 -6.61 5.46
CA ALA A 18 -14.37 -5.66 6.14
C ALA A 18 -13.75 -4.26 6.33
N ILE A 19 -12.43 -4.18 6.53
CA ILE A 19 -11.70 -2.91 6.58
C ILE A 19 -11.69 -2.24 5.19
N ARG A 20 -11.44 -3.00 4.12
CA ARG A 20 -11.48 -2.54 2.73
C ARG A 20 -12.85 -1.93 2.40
N ASP A 21 -13.92 -2.68 2.65
CA ASP A 21 -15.28 -2.26 2.34
C ASP A 21 -15.66 -0.98 3.12
N THR A 22 -15.31 -0.94 4.40
CA THR A 22 -15.48 0.27 5.23
C THR A 22 -14.70 1.46 4.68
N ALA A 23 -13.48 1.24 4.20
CA ALA A 23 -12.64 2.32 3.68
C ALA A 23 -13.18 2.87 2.36
N VAL A 24 -13.57 1.99 1.42
CA VAL A 24 -14.16 2.38 0.14
C VAL A 24 -15.45 3.17 0.38
N GLU A 25 -16.38 2.64 1.20
CA GLU A 25 -17.63 3.31 1.56
C GLU A 25 -17.40 4.75 2.07
N VAL A 26 -16.46 4.94 2.98
CA VAL A 26 -16.18 6.28 3.55
C VAL A 26 -15.60 7.22 2.51
N LEU A 27 -14.66 6.75 1.69
CA LEU A 27 -14.00 7.58 0.69
C LEU A 27 -14.97 8.00 -0.42
N GLU A 28 -15.82 7.09 -0.90
CA GLU A 28 -16.86 7.38 -1.89
C GLU A 28 -17.92 8.35 -1.34
N ARG A 29 -18.38 8.15 -0.11
CA ARG A 29 -19.31 9.06 0.57
C ARG A 29 -18.76 10.48 0.70
N ARG A 30 -17.43 10.64 0.80
CA ARG A 30 -16.74 11.94 0.78
C ARG A 30 -16.62 12.54 -0.63
N GLY A 31 -17.15 11.88 -1.66
CA GLY A 31 -17.05 12.33 -3.04
C GLY A 31 -15.65 12.16 -3.64
N TRP A 32 -14.84 11.23 -3.12
CA TRP A 32 -13.55 10.92 -3.72
C TRP A 32 -13.73 9.90 -4.84
N ASP A 33 -12.93 10.03 -5.89
CA ASP A 33 -12.85 9.05 -6.96
C ASP A 33 -11.95 7.90 -6.51
N VAL A 34 -12.53 6.71 -6.31
CA VAL A 34 -11.87 5.55 -5.71
C VAL A 34 -11.59 4.49 -6.77
N ARG A 35 -10.33 4.07 -6.87
CA ARG A 35 -9.97 2.84 -7.58
C ARG A 35 -9.51 1.81 -6.56
N LEU A 36 -10.18 0.66 -6.55
CA LEU A 36 -9.79 -0.50 -5.74
C LEU A 36 -8.93 -1.43 -6.57
N LEU A 37 -7.70 -1.65 -6.11
CA LEU A 37 -6.76 -2.63 -6.66
C LEU A 37 -6.66 -3.80 -5.70
N ASP A 38 -7.36 -4.90 -6.00
CA ASP A 38 -7.31 -6.15 -5.24
C ASP A 38 -6.29 -7.10 -5.87
N LEU A 39 -5.10 -7.18 -5.29
CA LEU A 39 -3.97 -7.94 -5.84
C LEU A 39 -4.24 -9.44 -5.98
N TYR A 40 -5.09 -10.01 -5.11
CA TYR A 40 -5.46 -11.43 -5.21
C TYR A 40 -6.56 -11.66 -6.25
N ALA A 41 -7.57 -10.80 -6.32
CA ALA A 41 -8.63 -10.91 -7.32
C ALA A 41 -8.11 -10.72 -8.75
N GLU A 42 -7.08 -9.88 -8.93
CA GLU A 42 -6.41 -9.68 -10.22
C GLU A 42 -5.36 -10.74 -10.54
N ASN A 43 -5.16 -11.74 -9.66
CA ASN A 43 -4.10 -12.76 -9.83
C ASN A 43 -2.72 -12.15 -10.10
N PHE A 44 -2.39 -11.05 -9.44
CA PHE A 44 -1.12 -10.37 -9.63
C PHE A 44 0.06 -11.32 -9.39
N ASN A 45 0.99 -11.40 -10.34
CA ASN A 45 2.21 -12.17 -10.14
C ASN A 45 3.25 -11.35 -9.37
N PRO A 46 3.58 -11.68 -8.09
CA PRO A 46 4.53 -10.91 -7.30
C PRO A 46 6.01 -11.23 -7.63
N VAL A 47 6.26 -12.23 -8.47
CA VAL A 47 7.62 -12.71 -8.72
C VAL A 47 8.24 -11.96 -9.88
N MET A 48 9.29 -11.18 -9.60
CA MET A 48 10.12 -10.54 -10.63
C MET A 48 10.88 -11.61 -11.41
N SER A 49 10.78 -11.59 -12.73
CA SER A 49 11.51 -12.53 -13.59
C SER A 49 13.00 -12.19 -13.65
N CYS A 50 13.80 -13.17 -14.10
CA CYS A 50 15.23 -12.97 -14.33
C CYS A 50 15.49 -11.87 -15.38
N GLU A 51 14.65 -11.80 -16.41
CA GLU A 51 14.76 -10.80 -17.46
C GLU A 51 14.39 -9.41 -16.97
N GLU A 52 13.26 -9.26 -16.26
CA GLU A 52 12.91 -7.99 -15.60
C GLU A 52 14.05 -7.47 -14.73
N ARG A 53 14.67 -8.37 -13.94
CA ARG A 53 15.80 -7.97 -13.07
C ARG A 53 17.02 -7.53 -13.85
N ARG A 54 17.34 -8.17 -14.97
CA ARG A 54 18.46 -7.78 -15.83
C ARG A 54 18.26 -6.38 -16.40
N LEU A 55 17.06 -6.07 -16.84
CA LEU A 55 16.69 -4.80 -17.47
C LEU A 55 16.30 -3.70 -16.49
N TYR A 56 16.19 -4.00 -15.21
CA TYR A 56 15.61 -3.12 -14.17
C TYR A 56 16.24 -1.72 -14.10
N ASN A 57 17.54 -1.61 -14.40
CA ASN A 57 18.26 -0.33 -14.37
C ASN A 57 18.37 0.33 -15.76
N GLU A 58 17.86 -0.29 -16.81
CA GLU A 58 17.97 0.18 -18.18
C GLU A 58 16.68 0.82 -18.68
N ARG A 59 15.55 0.25 -18.29
CA ARG A 59 14.22 0.68 -18.71
C ARG A 59 13.12 0.21 -17.74
N ALA A 60 11.93 0.83 -17.86
CA ALA A 60 10.72 0.36 -17.19
C ALA A 60 10.40 -1.11 -17.53
N PRO A 61 9.75 -1.86 -16.62
CA PRO A 61 9.29 -3.21 -16.92
C PRO A 61 8.39 -3.24 -18.17
N GLN A 62 8.60 -4.26 -19.01
CA GLN A 62 7.91 -4.41 -20.30
C GLN A 62 6.78 -5.46 -20.24
N ASP A 63 6.44 -5.98 -19.07
CA ASP A 63 5.32 -6.90 -18.90
C ASP A 63 3.99 -6.14 -19.07
N PRO A 64 3.17 -6.45 -20.11
CA PRO A 64 1.90 -5.75 -20.33
C PRO A 64 0.92 -5.88 -19.16
N ALA A 65 1.05 -6.93 -18.34
CA ALA A 65 0.25 -7.10 -17.14
C ALA A 65 0.50 -6.03 -16.07
N LEU A 66 1.61 -5.27 -16.16
CA LEU A 66 1.93 -4.19 -15.22
C LEU A 66 1.38 -2.82 -15.66
N GLU A 67 1.03 -2.64 -16.92
CA GLU A 67 0.54 -1.34 -17.45
C GLU A 67 -0.65 -0.78 -16.65
N PRO A 68 -1.70 -1.55 -16.34
CA PRO A 68 -2.81 -1.04 -15.53
C PRO A 68 -2.37 -0.56 -14.14
N HIS A 69 -1.36 -1.21 -13.55
CA HIS A 69 -0.83 -0.81 -12.23
C HIS A 69 -0.04 0.49 -12.32
N PHE A 70 0.69 0.72 -13.42
CA PHE A 70 1.38 2.00 -13.68
C PHE A 70 0.36 3.13 -13.84
N ASP A 71 -0.70 2.91 -14.61
CA ASP A 71 -1.79 3.86 -14.81
C ASP A 71 -2.46 4.22 -13.48
N HIS A 72 -2.68 3.24 -12.60
CA HIS A 72 -3.21 3.46 -11.26
C HIS A 72 -2.30 4.35 -10.41
N LEU A 73 -0.97 4.12 -10.45
CA LEU A 73 -0.01 4.95 -9.74
C LEU A 73 0.02 6.39 -10.25
N MET A 74 0.05 6.57 -11.56
CA MET A 74 0.11 7.90 -12.19
C MET A 74 -1.19 8.68 -12.02
N TRP A 75 -2.32 8.00 -11.88
CA TRP A 75 -3.62 8.60 -11.65
C TRP A 75 -3.83 9.05 -10.20
N ALA A 76 -3.25 8.37 -9.22
CA ALA A 76 -3.57 8.53 -7.80
C ALA A 76 -2.98 9.80 -7.19
N GLU A 77 -3.79 10.60 -6.48
CA GLU A 77 -3.35 11.71 -5.62
C GLU A 77 -3.19 11.28 -4.16
N ALA A 78 -3.85 10.17 -3.80
CA ALA A 78 -3.74 9.51 -2.49
C ALA A 78 -3.63 8.00 -2.67
N ILE A 79 -2.86 7.33 -1.80
CA ILE A 79 -2.75 5.87 -1.80
C ILE A 79 -3.05 5.34 -0.40
N LEU A 80 -3.96 4.36 -0.32
CA LEU A 80 -4.33 3.67 0.90
C LEU A 80 -3.99 2.18 0.77
N PHE A 81 -3.11 1.69 1.63
CA PHE A 81 -2.75 0.28 1.68
C PHE A 81 -3.54 -0.43 2.78
N ILE A 82 -4.18 -1.56 2.44
CA ILE A 82 -4.94 -2.41 3.37
C ILE A 82 -4.46 -3.84 3.23
N TYR A 83 -3.81 -4.37 4.29
CA TYR A 83 -3.18 -5.69 4.24
C TYR A 83 -2.99 -6.30 5.65
N PRO A 84 -2.85 -7.63 5.79
CA PRO A 84 -2.44 -8.24 7.04
C PRO A 84 -0.93 -8.14 7.23
N THR A 85 -0.48 -7.85 8.44
CA THR A 85 0.95 -7.95 8.78
C THR A 85 1.34 -9.41 8.96
N TRP A 86 2.12 -9.96 8.04
CA TRP A 86 2.68 -11.30 8.12
C TRP A 86 4.19 -11.23 8.36
N TRP A 87 4.68 -11.99 9.33
CA TRP A 87 6.08 -11.93 9.73
C TRP A 87 6.59 -10.50 9.96
N TYR A 88 5.76 -9.69 10.63
CA TYR A 88 6.01 -8.27 10.97
C TYR A 88 6.14 -7.34 9.75
N GLY A 89 6.04 -7.85 8.54
CA GLY A 89 6.23 -7.14 7.28
C GLY A 89 5.00 -7.09 6.39
N LEU A 90 5.27 -6.81 5.12
CA LEU A 90 4.27 -6.86 4.05
C LEU A 90 4.05 -8.31 3.62
N PRO A 91 2.82 -8.71 3.24
CA PRO A 91 2.60 -9.96 2.54
C PRO A 91 3.45 -10.05 1.27
N ALA A 92 3.88 -11.26 0.89
CA ALA A 92 4.71 -11.48 -0.29
C ALA A 92 4.10 -10.86 -1.57
N MET A 93 2.80 -11.00 -1.75
CA MET A 93 2.04 -10.41 -2.85
C MET A 93 2.21 -8.88 -2.91
N LEU A 94 2.00 -8.19 -1.80
CA LEU A 94 2.15 -6.72 -1.73
C LEU A 94 3.62 -6.30 -1.86
N LYS A 95 4.56 -7.08 -1.29
CA LYS A 95 6.00 -6.80 -1.45
C LYS A 95 6.42 -6.92 -2.91
N GLY A 96 5.99 -7.98 -3.60
CA GLY A 96 6.26 -8.17 -5.01
C GLY A 96 5.61 -7.11 -5.90
N TRP A 97 4.42 -6.60 -5.51
CA TRP A 97 3.83 -5.45 -6.19
C TRP A 97 4.73 -4.21 -6.07
N PHE A 98 5.29 -3.93 -4.90
CA PHE A 98 6.29 -2.86 -4.76
C PHE A 98 7.53 -3.10 -5.64
N ASP A 99 8.05 -4.33 -5.65
CA ASP A 99 9.27 -4.64 -6.37
C ASP A 99 9.13 -4.50 -7.90
N ARG A 100 7.93 -4.80 -8.44
CA ARG A 100 7.67 -4.79 -9.89
C ARG A 100 7.06 -3.49 -10.39
N VAL A 101 6.22 -2.82 -9.60
CA VAL A 101 5.43 -1.67 -10.03
C VAL A 101 6.09 -0.33 -9.65
N TRP A 102 6.80 -0.25 -8.51
CA TRP A 102 7.56 0.96 -8.13
C TRP A 102 8.95 0.96 -8.77
N ALA A 103 8.98 0.81 -10.08
CA ALA A 103 10.18 0.65 -10.87
C ALA A 103 10.75 1.99 -11.38
N ALA A 104 11.98 1.91 -11.94
CA ALA A 104 12.58 3.00 -12.68
C ALA A 104 11.69 3.40 -13.87
N ASP A 105 11.69 4.69 -14.23
CA ASP A 105 10.87 5.36 -15.24
C ASP A 105 9.36 5.37 -14.98
N ILE A 106 8.91 4.69 -13.90
CA ILE A 106 7.53 4.74 -13.41
C ILE A 106 7.46 5.58 -12.12
N ALA A 107 8.05 5.10 -11.02
CA ALA A 107 8.01 5.80 -9.73
C ALA A 107 9.17 6.77 -9.53
N PHE A 108 10.29 6.55 -10.21
CA PHE A 108 11.49 7.37 -10.13
C PHE A 108 12.37 7.25 -11.39
N LYS A 109 13.23 8.23 -11.60
CA LYS A 109 14.30 8.17 -12.60
C LYS A 109 15.64 7.93 -11.94
N LEU A 110 16.40 7.02 -12.52
CA LEU A 110 17.81 6.82 -12.15
C LEU A 110 18.67 7.98 -12.70
N PRO A 111 19.71 8.39 -11.97
CA PRO A 111 20.61 9.45 -12.48
C PRO A 111 21.48 8.95 -13.62
N ALA A 112 21.70 9.80 -14.63
CA ALA A 112 22.72 9.56 -15.66
C ALA A 112 24.11 9.83 -15.02
N GLY A 113 24.72 8.81 -14.39
CA GLY A 113 26.01 8.90 -13.70
C GLY A 113 25.89 9.18 -12.18
N LYS A 114 26.83 9.97 -11.61
CA LYS A 114 26.84 10.31 -10.18
C LYS A 114 25.76 11.36 -9.89
N GLY A 115 24.64 10.96 -9.35
CA GLY A 115 23.52 11.87 -9.05
C GLY A 115 22.54 11.26 -8.03
N ARG A 116 21.40 11.95 -7.83
CA ARG A 116 20.30 11.48 -6.96
C ARG A 116 19.13 10.99 -7.81
N ILE A 117 18.43 9.99 -7.31
CA ILE A 117 17.16 9.54 -7.86
C ILE A 117 16.17 10.72 -7.90
N THR A 118 15.52 10.90 -9.06
CA THR A 118 14.45 11.89 -9.23
C THR A 118 13.10 11.20 -9.11
N SER A 119 12.26 11.68 -8.22
CA SER A 119 10.92 11.13 -8.02
C SER A 119 9.98 11.52 -9.16
N LEU A 120 9.15 10.58 -9.59
CA LEU A 120 8.00 10.79 -10.49
C LEU A 120 6.65 10.77 -9.74
N MET A 121 6.65 10.54 -8.41
CA MET A 121 5.45 10.38 -7.57
C MET A 121 5.08 11.64 -6.76
N ARG A 122 5.55 12.82 -7.14
CA ARG A 122 5.31 14.08 -6.40
C ARG A 122 3.84 14.52 -6.41
N HIS A 123 3.02 13.97 -7.28
CA HIS A 123 1.57 14.18 -7.33
C HIS A 123 0.82 13.45 -6.19
N VAL A 124 1.43 12.43 -5.59
CA VAL A 124 0.86 11.72 -4.42
C VAL A 124 1.06 12.55 -3.16
N THR A 125 -0.02 13.10 -2.62
CA THR A 125 -0.01 14.01 -1.47
C THR A 125 -0.44 13.37 -0.16
N LYS A 126 -1.02 12.16 -0.21
CA LYS A 126 -1.50 11.43 0.97
C LYS A 126 -1.18 9.93 0.86
N VAL A 127 -0.70 9.35 1.96
CA VAL A 127 -0.45 7.89 2.06
C VAL A 127 -0.98 7.37 3.39
N GLY A 128 -1.89 6.41 3.32
CA GLY A 128 -2.46 5.73 4.47
C GLY A 128 -2.08 4.26 4.52
N VAL A 129 -1.96 3.71 5.73
CA VAL A 129 -1.79 2.28 5.96
C VAL A 129 -2.78 1.83 7.02
N ILE A 130 -3.56 0.81 6.71
CA ILE A 130 -4.44 0.10 7.65
C ILE A 130 -4.07 -1.38 7.59
N THR A 131 -3.73 -1.98 8.73
CA THR A 131 -3.27 -3.36 8.78
C THR A 131 -3.85 -4.10 9.98
N THR A 132 -3.85 -5.43 9.91
CA THR A 132 -4.09 -6.33 11.04
C THR A 132 -2.78 -6.99 11.44
N CYS A 133 -2.62 -7.32 12.73
CA CYS A 133 -1.41 -7.94 13.25
C CYS A 133 -1.76 -8.91 14.39
N GLY A 134 -1.27 -10.15 14.37
CA GLY A 134 -1.45 -11.11 15.45
C GLY A 134 -0.66 -10.73 16.71
N ALA A 135 0.53 -10.13 16.56
CA ALA A 135 1.38 -9.73 17.67
C ALA A 135 0.82 -8.52 18.46
N PRO A 136 1.18 -8.36 19.74
CA PRO A 136 0.86 -7.17 20.50
C PRO A 136 1.68 -5.96 20.03
N THR A 137 1.16 -4.75 20.31
CA THR A 137 1.78 -3.48 19.90
C THR A 137 3.23 -3.35 20.36
N TRP A 138 3.52 -3.66 21.62
CA TRP A 138 4.86 -3.52 22.18
C TRP A 138 5.88 -4.38 21.46
N TRP A 139 5.53 -5.63 21.14
CA TRP A 139 6.43 -6.54 20.42
C TRP A 139 6.63 -6.09 18.97
N SER A 140 5.57 -5.65 18.31
CA SER A 140 5.68 -5.08 16.95
C SER A 140 6.61 -3.87 16.90
N VAL A 141 6.64 -3.05 17.97
CA VAL A 141 7.57 -1.92 18.09
C VAL A 141 9.01 -2.40 18.31
N VAL A 142 9.23 -3.42 19.16
CA VAL A 142 10.55 -4.02 19.38
C VAL A 142 11.12 -4.58 18.08
N VAL A 143 10.33 -5.30 17.29
CA VAL A 143 10.73 -5.80 15.96
C VAL A 143 10.95 -4.66 14.96
N GLY A 144 10.43 -3.46 15.24
CA GLY A 144 10.69 -2.25 14.46
C GLY A 144 9.66 -1.93 13.39
N GLN A 145 8.53 -2.65 13.29
CA GLN A 145 7.44 -2.41 12.33
C GLN A 145 7.93 -2.23 10.87
N PRO A 146 8.63 -3.23 10.28
CA PRO A 146 9.27 -3.06 8.97
C PRO A 146 8.28 -2.71 7.86
N GLY A 147 7.09 -3.32 7.81
CA GLY A 147 6.07 -3.00 6.81
C GLY A 147 5.62 -1.53 6.87
N ARG A 148 5.41 -0.98 8.07
CA ARG A 148 5.13 0.45 8.26
C ARG A 148 6.27 1.33 7.74
N LYS A 149 7.53 0.98 8.07
CA LYS A 149 8.69 1.77 7.65
C LYS A 149 8.91 1.72 6.14
N THR A 150 8.71 0.56 5.52
CA THR A 150 8.79 0.41 4.07
C THR A 150 7.86 1.39 3.35
N ILE A 151 6.61 1.48 3.77
CA ILE A 151 5.63 2.37 3.14
C ILE A 151 5.83 3.83 3.57
N LEU A 152 5.79 4.10 4.89
CA LEU A 152 5.71 5.48 5.38
C LEU A 152 7.06 6.22 5.48
N ARG A 153 8.16 5.55 5.19
CA ARG A 153 9.49 6.16 5.07
C ARG A 153 10.09 5.91 3.69
N GLY A 154 10.25 4.64 3.29
CA GLY A 154 10.88 4.29 2.02
C GLY A 154 10.07 4.80 0.83
N MET A 155 8.89 4.27 0.61
CA MET A 155 8.03 4.64 -0.51
C MET A 155 7.60 6.12 -0.45
N ARG A 156 7.18 6.60 0.74
CA ARG A 156 6.75 7.99 0.94
C ARG A 156 7.84 9.02 0.57
N ALA A 157 9.12 8.67 0.60
CA ALA A 157 10.22 9.55 0.19
C ALA A 157 10.11 10.00 -1.28
N LEU A 158 9.45 9.20 -2.12
CA LEU A 158 9.15 9.52 -3.51
C LEU A 158 7.88 10.39 -3.69
N CYS A 159 7.01 10.48 -2.70
CA CYS A 159 5.78 11.27 -2.76
C CYS A 159 6.04 12.77 -2.57
N ALA A 160 4.98 13.60 -2.54
CA ALA A 160 5.06 15.03 -2.27
C ALA A 160 5.86 15.34 -1.00
N THR A 161 6.61 16.43 -0.97
CA THR A 161 7.44 16.83 0.18
C THR A 161 6.59 16.95 1.45
N ARG A 162 5.39 17.51 1.35
CA ARG A 162 4.41 17.64 2.45
C ARG A 162 3.35 16.54 2.41
N CYS A 163 3.71 15.32 1.97
CA CYS A 163 2.79 14.20 1.94
C CYS A 163 2.29 13.86 3.35
N THR A 164 0.96 13.94 3.54
CA THR A 164 0.30 13.54 4.79
C THR A 164 0.26 12.03 4.91
N THR A 165 0.58 11.50 6.09
CA THR A 165 0.60 10.04 6.30
C THR A 165 -0.17 9.64 7.55
N PHE A 166 -0.68 8.39 7.55
CA PHE A 166 -1.17 7.76 8.77
C PHE A 166 -0.92 6.24 8.78
N PHE A 167 -0.96 5.69 9.97
CA PHE A 167 -0.87 4.25 10.22
C PHE A 167 -1.91 3.84 11.25
N LEU A 168 -2.75 2.86 10.91
CA LEU A 168 -3.66 2.19 11.84
C LEU A 168 -3.38 0.69 11.81
N ALA A 169 -3.28 0.06 12.98
CA ALA A 169 -3.13 -1.38 13.10
C ALA A 169 -4.10 -1.94 14.14
N HIS A 170 -4.80 -3.01 13.78
CA HIS A 170 -5.52 -3.85 14.72
C HIS A 170 -4.57 -4.93 15.21
N TYR A 171 -4.06 -4.77 16.43
CA TYR A 171 -3.17 -5.73 17.06
C TYR A 171 -3.94 -6.85 17.76
N LEU A 172 -3.26 -7.96 18.08
CA LEU A 172 -3.84 -9.15 18.71
C LEU A 172 -5.05 -9.68 17.92
N MET A 173 -4.90 -9.76 16.61
CA MET A 173 -6.01 -10.14 15.70
C MET A 173 -6.57 -11.51 16.07
N ASP A 174 -5.72 -12.47 16.41
CA ASP A 174 -6.12 -13.86 16.72
C ASP A 174 -6.95 -13.97 18.01
N ALA A 175 -6.76 -13.01 18.93
CA ALA A 175 -7.54 -12.87 20.17
C ALA A 175 -8.66 -11.82 20.07
N SER A 176 -8.97 -11.35 18.85
CA SER A 176 -9.96 -10.29 18.65
C SER A 176 -11.39 -10.77 18.93
N THR A 177 -12.20 -9.86 19.47
CA THR A 177 -13.63 -10.07 19.70
C THR A 177 -14.46 -9.29 18.70
N PRO A 178 -15.75 -9.62 18.49
CA PRO A 178 -16.66 -8.80 17.69
C PRO A 178 -16.67 -7.33 18.13
N LYS A 179 -16.61 -7.08 19.44
CA LYS A 179 -16.57 -5.72 20.02
C LYS A 179 -15.27 -4.99 19.66
N SER A 180 -14.10 -5.63 19.74
CA SER A 180 -12.82 -5.01 19.39
C SER A 180 -12.73 -4.72 17.90
N ARG A 181 -13.25 -5.62 17.05
CA ARG A 181 -13.31 -5.42 15.60
C ARG A 181 -14.23 -4.27 15.22
N ALA A 182 -15.44 -4.19 15.79
CA ALA A 182 -16.35 -3.08 15.57
C ALA A 182 -15.74 -1.73 15.99
N ALA A 183 -15.09 -1.68 17.17
CA ALA A 183 -14.39 -0.48 17.64
C ALA A 183 -13.25 -0.05 16.70
N PHE A 184 -12.53 -1.00 16.10
CA PHE A 184 -11.47 -0.66 15.16
C PHE A 184 -12.05 -0.16 13.82
N LEU A 185 -13.13 -0.73 13.29
CA LEU A 185 -13.82 -0.19 12.10
C LEU A 185 -14.31 1.24 12.35
N ALA A 186 -14.81 1.55 13.55
CA ALA A 186 -15.17 2.92 13.91
C ALA A 186 -13.95 3.87 13.89
N LYS A 187 -12.77 3.41 14.34
CA LYS A 187 -11.51 4.17 14.23
C LYS A 187 -11.09 4.38 12.77
N VAL A 188 -11.26 3.36 11.92
CA VAL A 188 -10.99 3.47 10.48
C VAL A 188 -11.89 4.54 9.86
N ARG A 189 -13.22 4.50 10.10
CA ARG A 189 -14.15 5.53 9.63
C ARG A 189 -13.70 6.93 10.08
N ALA A 190 -13.52 7.14 11.36
CA ALA A 190 -13.13 8.44 11.92
C ALA A 190 -11.78 8.94 11.39
N ARG A 191 -10.84 8.04 11.08
CA ARG A 191 -9.54 8.41 10.50
C ARG A 191 -9.69 8.83 9.04
N LEU A 192 -10.48 8.09 8.26
CA LEU A 192 -10.68 8.37 6.84
C LEU A 192 -11.52 9.63 6.60
N GLU A 193 -12.44 9.98 7.50
CA GLU A 193 -13.16 11.27 7.46
C GLU A 193 -12.21 12.49 7.54
N ARG A 194 -11.01 12.30 8.11
CA ARG A 194 -9.99 13.36 8.28
C ARG A 194 -8.78 13.20 7.36
N PHE A 195 -8.80 12.17 6.50
CA PHE A 195 -7.66 11.84 5.61
C PHE A 195 -7.47 12.76 4.40
#